data_d5a64cbe296a9f073c50d717e407a9e6
#
_entry.id   d5a64cbe296a9f073c50d717e407a9e6
#
_cell.length_a   1.000
_cell.length_b   1.000
_cell.length_c   1.000
_cell.angle_alpha   90.00
_cell.angle_beta   90.00
_cell.angle_gamma   90.00
#
_symmetry.space_group_name_H-M   'P 1'
#
loop_
_entity.id
_entity.type
_entity.pdbx_description
1 polymer ?
#
loop_
_entity_poly.entity_id
_entity_poly.type
_entity_poly.pdbx_seq_one_letter_code
_entity_poly.pdbx_strand_id
1 'polypeptide(L)'
;MAALADTYTIPPEYLEFRETIRQIARERIAPRAAEIDERAEYPWDLRRLLSEHDVLALPFEREYGGTGTGTLMLNMAVEEIAKVCASTALILMIQELGTLPIKLFGSEELKARFLPRCASGEWSPAFALSEPDAGSDPGG
;
A
#
# COMPACT_ATOMS: atom_id res chain seq x y z
N MET A 1 -29.95 12.94 -15.20
CA MET A 1 -29.53 13.36 -13.86
C MET A 1 -29.24 12.19 -12.88
N ALA A 2 -29.58 10.94 -13.21
CA ALA A 2 -29.25 9.77 -12.38
C ALA A 2 -27.77 9.34 -12.43
N ALA A 3 -27.07 9.57 -13.54
CA ALA A 3 -25.70 9.07 -13.76
C ALA A 3 -24.59 9.71 -12.89
N LEU A 4 -24.82 10.89 -12.29
CA LEU A 4 -23.81 11.55 -11.44
C LEU A 4 -23.85 11.07 -9.99
N ALA A 5 -24.97 10.56 -9.50
CA ALA A 5 -25.10 10.04 -8.15
C ALA A 5 -24.30 8.73 -7.95
N ASP A 6 -24.27 7.87 -8.98
CA ASP A 6 -23.57 6.58 -8.92
C ASP A 6 -22.05 6.71 -9.00
N THR A 7 -21.53 7.81 -9.54
CA THR A 7 -20.08 8.03 -9.73
C THR A 7 -19.32 8.17 -8.39
N TYR A 8 -20.01 8.56 -7.31
CA TYR A 8 -19.40 8.77 -5.98
C TYR A 8 -19.83 7.71 -4.95
N THR A 9 -20.52 6.67 -5.39
CA THR A 9 -20.94 5.60 -4.48
C THR A 9 -19.81 4.59 -4.31
N ILE A 10 -19.34 4.41 -3.08
CA ILE A 10 -18.35 3.38 -2.75
C ILE A 10 -19.07 2.03 -2.69
N PRO A 11 -18.60 1.00 -3.40
CA PRO A 11 -19.19 -0.34 -3.34
C PRO A 11 -19.27 -0.87 -1.90
N PRO A 12 -20.34 -1.58 -1.52
CA PRO A 12 -20.51 -2.12 -0.16
C PRO A 12 -19.33 -2.96 0.31
N GLU A 13 -18.79 -3.82 -0.56
CA GLU A 13 -17.62 -4.66 -0.27
C GLU A 13 -16.37 -3.86 0.09
N TYR A 14 -16.22 -2.63 -0.45
CA TYR A 14 -15.13 -1.72 -0.10
C TYR A 14 -15.33 -1.12 1.29
N LEU A 15 -16.58 -0.87 1.67
CA LEU A 15 -16.91 -0.37 3.01
C LEU A 15 -16.67 -1.45 4.07
N GLU A 16 -17.01 -2.70 3.81
CA GLU A 16 -16.74 -3.84 4.69
C GLU A 16 -15.25 -4.05 4.88
N PHE A 17 -14.49 -4.01 3.77
CA PHE A 17 -13.03 -4.10 3.83
C PHE A 17 -12.44 -2.95 4.64
N ARG A 18 -12.89 -1.71 4.40
CA ARG A 18 -12.44 -0.55 5.17
C ARG A 18 -12.65 -0.73 6.67
N GLU A 19 -13.80 -1.29 7.08
CA GLU A 19 -14.07 -1.55 8.50
C GLU A 19 -13.10 -2.60 9.08
N THR A 20 -12.79 -3.64 8.32
CA THR A 20 -11.78 -4.65 8.69
C THR A 20 -10.41 -4.00 8.89
N ILE A 21 -9.96 -3.16 7.96
CA ILE A 21 -8.69 -2.43 8.09
C ILE A 21 -8.72 -1.49 9.30
N ARG A 22 -9.82 -0.80 9.54
CA ARG A 22 -10.00 0.08 10.70
C ARG A 22 -9.86 -0.69 12.01
N GLN A 23 -10.43 -1.87 12.09
CA GLN A 23 -10.30 -2.73 13.27
C GLN A 23 -8.84 -3.14 13.49
N ILE A 24 -8.15 -3.65 12.46
CA ILE A 24 -6.73 -3.98 12.52
C ILE A 24 -5.90 -2.76 12.96
N ALA A 25 -6.17 -1.59 12.39
CA ALA A 25 -5.47 -0.37 12.72
C ALA A 25 -5.62 -0.01 14.20
N ARG A 26 -6.84 -0.04 14.74
CA ARG A 26 -7.12 0.29 16.13
C ARG A 26 -6.57 -0.73 17.13
N GLU A 27 -6.71 -2.02 16.83
CA GLU A 27 -6.38 -3.09 17.79
C GLU A 27 -4.90 -3.48 17.75
N ARG A 28 -4.27 -3.42 16.57
CA ARG A 28 -2.93 -3.97 16.37
C ARG A 28 -1.86 -2.90 16.07
N ILE A 29 -2.22 -1.79 15.46
CA ILE A 29 -1.27 -0.75 15.03
C ILE A 29 -1.26 0.42 16.02
N ALA A 30 -2.41 0.94 16.40
CA ALA A 30 -2.52 2.11 17.29
C ALA A 30 -1.73 1.94 18.61
N PRO A 31 -1.76 0.79 19.30
CA PRO A 31 -1.00 0.61 20.55
C PRO A 31 0.52 0.71 20.38
N ARG A 32 1.01 0.53 19.14
CA ARG A 32 2.44 0.55 18.81
C ARG A 32 2.93 1.89 18.24
N ALA A 33 2.01 2.81 17.90
CA ALA A 33 2.35 4.03 17.15
C ALA A 33 3.39 4.91 17.85
N ALA A 34 3.22 5.16 19.15
CA ALA A 34 4.16 5.98 19.92
C ALA A 34 5.55 5.34 20.03
N GLU A 35 5.62 4.03 20.27
CA GLU A 35 6.88 3.28 20.32
C GLU A 35 7.62 3.31 18.99
N ILE A 36 6.91 3.16 17.87
CA ILE A 36 7.48 3.20 16.52
C ILE A 36 8.09 4.57 16.23
N ASP A 37 7.39 5.63 16.61
CA ASP A 37 7.86 7.00 16.42
C ASP A 37 9.09 7.29 17.29
N GLU A 38 9.09 6.88 18.55
CA GLU A 38 10.20 7.09 19.49
C GLU A 38 11.47 6.32 19.09
N ARG A 39 11.32 5.05 18.66
CA ARG A 39 12.46 4.18 18.32
C ARG A 39 13.04 4.48 16.94
N ALA A 40 12.25 5.08 16.03
CA ALA A 40 12.63 5.30 14.64
C ALA A 40 13.14 4.03 13.93
N GLU A 41 12.62 2.87 14.32
CA GLU A 41 12.94 1.56 13.74
C GLU A 41 11.82 1.08 12.83
N TYR A 42 12.18 0.38 11.75
CA TYR A 42 11.19 -0.18 10.82
C TYR A 42 10.37 -1.30 11.48
N PRO A 43 9.02 -1.20 11.55
CA PRO A 43 8.17 -2.15 12.28
C PRO A 43 7.90 -3.42 11.46
N TRP A 44 8.86 -4.33 11.41
CA TRP A 44 8.80 -5.59 10.65
C TRP A 44 7.63 -6.49 11.05
N ASP A 45 7.24 -6.47 12.31
CA ASP A 45 6.08 -7.20 12.82
C ASP A 45 4.76 -6.69 12.23
N LEU A 46 4.60 -5.35 12.12
CA LEU A 46 3.43 -4.77 11.48
C LEU A 46 3.44 -4.98 9.96
N ARG A 47 4.61 -4.94 9.32
CA ARG A 47 4.70 -5.33 7.91
C ARG A 47 4.25 -6.77 7.67
N ARG A 48 4.66 -7.69 8.56
CA ARG A 48 4.21 -9.08 8.50
C ARG A 48 2.71 -9.20 8.70
N LEU A 49 2.15 -8.50 9.68
CA LEU A 49 0.71 -8.42 9.91
C LEU A 49 -0.04 -7.98 8.64
N LEU A 50 0.42 -6.93 7.97
CA LEU A 50 -0.19 -6.44 6.73
C LEU A 50 -0.11 -7.48 5.60
N SER A 51 0.99 -8.24 5.52
CA SER A 51 1.14 -9.34 4.57
C SER A 51 0.19 -10.50 4.86
N GLU A 52 0.07 -10.93 6.13
CA GLU A 52 -0.81 -12.02 6.55
C GLU A 52 -2.30 -11.74 6.32
N HIS A 53 -2.67 -10.48 6.16
CA HIS A 53 -4.03 -10.02 5.85
C HIS A 53 -4.20 -9.56 4.40
N ASP A 54 -3.30 -9.92 3.50
CA ASP A 54 -3.30 -9.55 2.07
C ASP A 54 -3.33 -8.04 1.80
N VAL A 55 -3.02 -7.20 2.80
CA VAL A 55 -3.04 -5.74 2.68
C VAL A 55 -1.90 -5.26 1.78
N LEU A 56 -0.73 -5.92 1.81
CA LEU A 56 0.38 -5.62 0.90
C LEU A 56 0.09 -6.03 -0.55
N ALA A 57 -0.90 -6.90 -0.77
CA ALA A 57 -1.32 -7.37 -2.08
C ALA A 57 -2.31 -6.42 -2.80
N LEU A 58 -2.85 -5.42 -2.08
CA LEU A 58 -3.86 -4.48 -2.63
C LEU A 58 -3.42 -3.76 -3.91
N PRO A 59 -2.15 -3.29 -4.05
CA PRO A 59 -1.74 -2.57 -5.25
C PRO A 59 -1.62 -3.43 -6.51
N PHE A 60 -1.68 -4.75 -6.40
CA PHE A 60 -1.33 -5.65 -7.50
C PHE A 60 -2.54 -6.30 -8.14
N GLU A 61 -2.40 -6.61 -9.43
CA GLU A 61 -3.35 -7.38 -10.23
C GLU A 61 -3.34 -8.84 -9.79
N ARG A 62 -4.46 -9.53 -10.01
CA ARG A 62 -4.64 -10.94 -9.60
C ARG A 62 -3.62 -11.88 -10.23
N GLU A 63 -3.20 -11.63 -11.46
CA GLU A 63 -2.19 -12.42 -12.15
C GLU A 63 -0.82 -12.41 -11.47
N TYR A 64 -0.52 -11.37 -10.68
CA TYR A 64 0.70 -11.27 -9.86
C TYR A 64 0.47 -11.60 -8.37
N GLY A 65 -0.65 -12.25 -8.05
CA GLY A 65 -0.97 -12.62 -6.66
C GLY A 65 -1.59 -11.48 -5.84
N GLY A 66 -2.02 -10.40 -6.49
CA GLY A 66 -2.71 -9.29 -5.86
C GLY A 66 -4.21 -9.51 -5.71
N THR A 67 -4.87 -8.58 -5.04
CA THR A 67 -6.33 -8.61 -4.84
C THR A 67 -7.11 -8.18 -6.07
N GLY A 68 -6.49 -7.41 -6.97
CA GLY A 68 -7.14 -6.83 -8.14
C GLY A 68 -8.23 -5.79 -7.82
N THR A 69 -8.16 -5.17 -6.64
CA THR A 69 -9.15 -4.18 -6.17
C THR A 69 -8.81 -2.75 -6.53
N GLY A 70 -7.57 -2.53 -6.97
CA GLY A 70 -7.13 -1.24 -7.50
C GLY A 70 -6.88 -0.14 -6.45
N THR A 71 -6.61 1.06 -6.96
CA THR A 71 -6.10 2.20 -6.18
C THR A 71 -7.09 2.72 -5.13
N LEU A 72 -8.41 2.61 -5.37
CA LEU A 72 -9.40 3.10 -4.40
C LEU A 72 -9.32 2.31 -3.09
N MET A 73 -9.30 0.99 -3.16
CA MET A 73 -9.20 0.12 -1.98
C MET A 73 -7.89 0.33 -1.24
N LEU A 74 -6.78 0.46 -1.99
CA LEU A 74 -5.46 0.81 -1.44
C LEU A 74 -5.53 2.11 -0.65
N ASN A 75 -6.08 3.18 -1.23
CA ASN A 75 -6.16 4.49 -0.57
C ASN A 75 -7.05 4.46 0.66
N MET A 76 -8.13 3.69 0.64
CA MET A 76 -8.98 3.50 1.82
C MET A 76 -8.23 2.79 2.96
N ALA A 77 -7.42 1.79 2.63
CA ALA A 77 -6.57 1.11 3.60
C ALA A 77 -5.48 2.04 4.17
N VAL A 78 -4.80 2.79 3.30
CA VAL A 78 -3.81 3.80 3.71
C VAL A 78 -4.43 4.83 4.65
N GLU A 79 -5.62 5.35 4.31
CA GLU A 79 -6.33 6.32 5.15
C GLU A 79 -6.62 5.78 6.55
N GLU A 80 -7.17 4.58 6.67
CA GLU A 80 -7.53 4.00 7.97
C GLU A 80 -6.28 3.70 8.84
N ILE A 81 -5.20 3.25 8.22
CA ILE A 81 -3.94 3.01 8.94
C ILE A 81 -3.27 4.34 9.33
N ALA A 82 -3.26 5.34 8.45
CA ALA A 82 -2.65 6.64 8.70
C ALA A 82 -3.32 7.41 9.84
N LYS A 83 -4.62 7.21 10.07
CA LYS A 83 -5.35 7.81 11.22
C LYS A 83 -4.75 7.42 12.57
N VAL A 84 -4.04 6.30 12.65
CA VAL A 84 -3.46 5.79 13.90
C VAL A 84 -1.93 5.78 13.89
N CYS A 85 -1.30 5.54 12.73
CA CYS A 85 0.16 5.49 12.59
C CYS A 85 0.58 5.80 11.14
N ALA A 86 1.08 7.01 10.89
CA ALA A 86 1.55 7.42 9.56
C ALA A 86 2.76 6.58 9.09
N SER A 87 3.68 6.23 9.99
CA SER A 87 4.85 5.41 9.67
C SER A 87 4.46 4.02 9.15
N THR A 88 3.43 3.40 9.75
CA THR A 88 2.93 2.10 9.26
C THR A 88 2.17 2.25 7.94
N ALA A 89 1.41 3.32 7.74
CA ALA A 89 0.73 3.59 6.47
C ALA A 89 1.72 3.78 5.32
N LEU A 90 2.88 4.37 5.58
CA LEU A 90 3.94 4.55 4.61
C LEU A 90 4.45 3.22 4.04
N ILE A 91 4.47 2.14 4.84
CA ILE A 91 4.83 0.80 4.36
C ILE A 91 3.95 0.40 3.17
N LEU A 92 2.64 0.62 3.30
CA LEU A 92 1.68 0.30 2.24
C LEU A 92 1.79 1.24 1.03
N MET A 93 2.03 2.53 1.26
CA MET A 93 2.25 3.49 0.18
C MET A 93 3.49 3.16 -0.66
N ILE A 94 4.60 2.78 -0.02
CA ILE A 94 5.84 2.40 -0.71
C ILE A 94 5.68 1.08 -1.47
N GLN A 95 4.81 0.20 -1.03
CA GLN A 95 4.47 -1.03 -1.74
C GLN A 95 3.95 -0.72 -3.16
N GLU A 96 3.11 0.28 -3.32
CA GLU A 96 2.64 0.77 -4.63
C GLU A 96 3.73 1.60 -5.33
N LEU A 97 4.23 2.63 -4.68
CA LEU A 97 5.14 3.60 -5.28
C LEU A 97 6.43 2.95 -5.80
N GLY A 98 7.03 2.05 -5.03
CA GLY A 98 8.27 1.36 -5.41
C GLY A 98 8.10 0.36 -6.55
N THR A 99 6.89 -0.14 -6.77
CA THR A 99 6.59 -1.10 -7.86
C THR A 99 5.97 -0.45 -9.09
N LEU A 100 5.47 0.78 -8.97
CA LEU A 100 4.75 1.47 -10.05
C LEU A 100 5.54 1.58 -11.36
N PRO A 101 6.85 1.90 -11.37
CA PRO A 101 7.63 1.92 -12.61
C PRO A 101 7.68 0.55 -13.31
N ILE A 102 7.78 -0.54 -12.54
CA ILE A 102 7.75 -1.90 -13.08
C ILE A 102 6.36 -2.24 -13.64
N LYS A 103 5.31 -1.89 -12.92
CA LYS A 103 3.91 -2.10 -13.37
C LYS A 103 3.62 -1.39 -14.68
N LEU A 104 4.04 -0.14 -14.83
CA LEU A 104 3.73 0.70 -15.98
C LEU A 104 4.64 0.46 -17.19
N PHE A 105 5.93 0.22 -16.95
CA PHE A 105 6.94 0.24 -18.01
C PHE A 105 7.82 -1.00 -18.05
N GLY A 106 7.71 -1.89 -17.08
CA GLY A 106 8.49 -3.14 -17.05
C GLY A 106 8.07 -4.11 -18.14
N SER A 107 9.02 -4.89 -18.64
CA SER A 107 8.71 -6.04 -19.50
C SER A 107 7.91 -7.09 -18.73
N GLU A 108 7.18 -7.95 -19.43
CA GLU A 108 6.42 -9.04 -18.79
C GLU A 108 7.32 -9.95 -17.95
N GLU A 109 8.58 -10.15 -18.36
CA GLU A 109 9.57 -10.88 -17.58
C GLU A 109 9.89 -10.18 -16.25
N LEU A 110 10.09 -8.85 -16.26
CA LEU A 110 10.32 -8.07 -15.04
C LEU A 110 9.10 -8.11 -14.14
N LYS A 111 7.91 -7.89 -14.67
CA LYS A 111 6.66 -7.96 -13.90
C LYS A 111 6.51 -9.33 -13.24
N ALA A 112 6.62 -10.42 -14.00
CA ALA A 112 6.50 -11.78 -13.50
C ALA A 112 7.55 -12.12 -12.43
N ARG A 113 8.75 -11.54 -12.52
CA ARG A 113 9.83 -11.76 -11.56
C ARG A 113 9.63 -10.99 -10.24
N PHE A 114 9.20 -9.73 -10.30
CA PHE A 114 9.20 -8.84 -9.15
C PHE A 114 7.83 -8.72 -8.46
N LEU A 115 6.74 -8.56 -9.24
CA LEU A 115 5.45 -8.22 -8.67
C LEU A 115 4.86 -9.30 -7.76
N PRO A 116 4.94 -10.61 -8.07
CA PRO A 116 4.42 -11.64 -7.16
C PRO A 116 5.12 -11.67 -5.80
N ARG A 117 6.43 -11.42 -5.76
CA ARG A 117 7.20 -11.40 -4.51
C ARG A 117 6.92 -10.15 -3.69
N CYS A 118 6.63 -9.04 -4.34
CA CYS A 118 6.16 -7.85 -3.65
C CYS A 118 4.73 -8.06 -3.13
N ALA A 119 3.83 -8.61 -3.93
CA ALA A 119 2.43 -8.86 -3.54
C ALA A 119 2.34 -9.81 -2.32
N SER A 120 3.15 -10.87 -2.29
CA SER A 120 3.22 -11.79 -1.15
C SER A 120 3.88 -11.20 0.11
N GLY A 121 4.53 -10.05 -0.01
CA GLY A 121 5.31 -9.45 1.07
C GLY A 121 6.70 -10.09 1.27
N GLU A 122 7.12 -11.02 0.43
CA GLU A 122 8.47 -11.59 0.47
C GLU A 122 9.53 -10.50 0.26
N TRP A 123 9.30 -9.61 -0.70
CA TRP A 123 10.17 -8.48 -0.98
C TRP A 123 9.52 -7.16 -0.58
N SER A 124 10.36 -6.24 -0.09
CA SER A 124 9.98 -4.87 0.20
C SER A 124 10.54 -3.97 -0.90
N PRO A 125 9.69 -3.37 -1.75
CA PRO A 125 10.16 -2.41 -2.72
C PRO A 125 10.63 -1.11 -2.06
N ALA A 126 11.46 -0.36 -2.77
CA ALA A 126 11.90 0.96 -2.38
C ALA A 126 11.85 1.89 -3.61
N PHE A 127 11.78 3.20 -3.35
CA PHE A 127 11.77 4.22 -4.39
C PHE A 127 12.90 5.22 -4.13
N ALA A 128 13.84 5.31 -5.05
CA ALA A 128 14.97 6.24 -4.98
C ALA A 128 14.99 7.07 -6.26
N LEU A 129 14.49 8.31 -6.18
CA LEU A 129 14.31 9.20 -7.32
C LEU A 129 15.36 10.31 -7.37
N SER A 130 15.72 10.86 -6.19
CA SER A 130 16.65 12.00 -6.12
C SER A 130 18.04 11.63 -6.61
N GLU A 131 18.64 12.50 -7.41
CA GLU A 131 20.00 12.42 -7.91
C GLU A 131 20.80 13.64 -7.42
N PRO A 132 22.16 13.68 -7.55
CA PRO A 132 22.95 14.78 -7.06
C PRO A 132 22.50 16.15 -7.58
N ASP A 133 22.04 16.23 -8.83
CA ASP A 133 21.64 17.46 -9.50
C ASP A 133 20.12 17.56 -9.72
N ALA A 134 19.33 16.57 -9.30
CA ALA A 134 17.88 16.52 -9.52
C ALA A 134 17.12 16.09 -8.25
N GLY A 135 16.46 17.07 -7.62
CA GLY A 135 15.64 16.88 -6.44
C GLY A 135 14.15 17.03 -6.73
N SER A 136 13.56 18.17 -6.35
CA SER A 136 12.12 18.47 -6.58
C SER A 136 11.74 18.56 -8.06
N ASP A 137 12.69 18.85 -8.91
CA ASP A 137 12.57 18.71 -10.37
C ASP A 137 13.41 17.54 -10.84
N PRO A 138 12.86 16.32 -10.90
CA PRO A 138 13.62 15.12 -11.27
C PRO A 138 13.92 15.02 -12.75
N GLY A 139 13.38 15.93 -13.58
CA GLY A 139 13.60 16.01 -15.02
C GLY A 139 14.59 17.10 -15.41
N GLY A 140 15.12 17.83 -14.45
CA GLY A 140 16.02 18.98 -14.66
C GLY A 140 17.44 18.63 -15.06
#